data_77b5016568a8d60a5e04b86cf533ad9d
#
_entry.id   77b5016568a8d60a5e04b86cf533ad9d
#
_cell.length_a   1.000
_cell.length_b   1.000
_cell.length_c   1.000
_cell.angle_alpha   90.00
_cell.angle_beta   90.00
_cell.angle_gamma   90.00
#
_symmetry.space_group_name_H-M   'P 1'
#
loop_
_entity.id
_entity.type
_entity.pdbx_description
1 polymer ?
#
loop_
_entity_poly.entity_id
_entity_poly.type
_entity_poly.pdbx_seq_one_letter_code
_entity_poly.pdbx_strand_id
1 'polypeptide(L)'
;VNMQYNQSAEGECQEENCDFTRSKSGKRIILILSALIDSRIAPLEFYALVFAMYLNIIFDRHSLEDVVGVGDVRKGKGWRNASPAKIIPFVKHLVRQMDQFPERMNTLYVLPVPSLAKGIWHFIRGFLKASVVDRVDIHWGSSSLHSSAPKTLLEFFDQSAMDDFERNRRSEFC
;
A
#
# COMPACT_ATOMS: atom_id res chain seq x y z
N VAL A 1 4.93 11.39 2.59
CA VAL A 1 4.31 10.07 2.75
C VAL A 1 3.94 9.97 4.21
N ASN A 2 2.68 10.33 4.57
CA ASN A 2 2.16 10.03 5.89
C ASN A 2 1.81 8.54 5.89
N MET A 3 2.75 7.74 6.34
CA MET A 3 2.48 6.38 6.78
C MET A 3 2.04 6.52 8.23
N GLN A 4 0.73 6.58 8.46
CA GLN A 4 0.21 6.76 9.81
C GLN A 4 0.38 5.47 10.61
N TYR A 5 1.16 5.59 11.68
CA TYR A 5 0.90 4.84 12.89
C TYR A 5 -0.45 5.28 13.43
N ASN A 6 -1.26 4.35 13.82
CA ASN A 6 -2.50 4.62 14.52
C ASN A 6 -2.14 5.21 15.92
N GLN A 7 -1.90 6.53 15.98
CA GLN A 7 -1.83 7.26 17.25
C GLN A 7 -3.26 7.58 17.67
N SER A 8 -3.94 6.62 18.24
CA SER A 8 -5.10 6.88 19.05
C SER A 8 -4.64 7.03 20.49
N ALA A 9 -4.78 8.25 20.99
CA ALA A 9 -4.64 8.71 22.37
C ALA A 9 -3.21 8.82 22.93
N GLU A 10 -2.95 9.99 23.49
CA GLU A 10 -1.81 10.32 24.33
C GLU A 10 -1.67 9.32 25.50
N GLY A 11 -0.84 8.32 25.27
CA GLY A 11 -0.37 7.36 26.23
C GLY A 11 0.95 6.84 25.73
N GLU A 12 1.97 6.92 26.57
CA GLU A 12 3.28 6.35 26.31
C GLU A 12 3.14 4.97 25.69
N CYS A 13 3.54 4.82 24.42
CA CYS A 13 3.68 3.52 23.79
C CYS A 13 4.73 2.75 24.57
N GLN A 14 4.31 1.95 25.53
CA GLN A 14 5.12 0.83 26.00
C GLN A 14 5.30 -0.09 24.80
N GLU A 15 6.53 -0.44 24.45
CA GLU A 15 6.95 -1.17 23.25
C GLU A 15 6.22 -2.51 23.01
N GLU A 16 5.42 -2.98 23.96
CA GLU A 16 4.76 -4.30 23.89
C GLU A 16 3.32 -4.28 23.32
N ASN A 17 2.72 -3.13 22.98
CA ASN A 17 1.29 -3.09 22.62
C ASN A 17 0.92 -2.12 21.49
N CYS A 18 1.75 -1.96 20.47
CA CYS A 18 1.29 -1.38 19.22
C CYS A 18 0.43 -2.43 18.50
N ASP A 19 -0.89 -2.36 18.71
CA ASP A 19 -1.84 -3.28 18.08
C ASP A 19 -1.98 -2.92 16.59
N PHE A 20 -1.09 -3.50 15.78
CA PHE A 20 -1.15 -3.34 14.33
C PHE A 20 -2.38 -4.06 13.79
N THR A 21 -3.15 -3.38 12.94
CA THR A 21 -4.23 -4.03 12.19
C THR A 21 -3.68 -5.25 11.46
N ARG A 22 -4.32 -6.41 11.65
CA ARG A 22 -3.89 -7.68 11.08
C ARG A 22 -4.89 -8.19 10.06
N SER A 23 -4.39 -8.93 9.08
CA SER A 23 -5.22 -9.70 8.16
C SER A 23 -5.83 -10.91 8.87
N LYS A 24 -6.81 -11.57 8.26
CA LYS A 24 -7.38 -12.84 8.77
C LYS A 24 -6.34 -13.95 8.92
N SER A 25 -5.25 -13.87 8.16
CA SER A 25 -4.10 -14.78 8.32
C SER A 25 -3.13 -14.38 9.44
N GLY A 26 -3.46 -13.37 10.25
CA GLY A 26 -2.67 -12.89 11.38
C GLY A 26 -1.47 -12.00 11.00
N LYS A 27 -1.28 -11.69 9.71
CA LYS A 27 -0.14 -10.90 9.24
C LYS A 27 -0.39 -9.41 9.44
N ARG A 28 0.67 -8.65 9.76
CA ARG A 28 0.60 -7.18 9.84
C ARG A 28 0.23 -6.58 8.50
N ILE A 29 -0.59 -5.52 8.53
CA ILE A 29 -1.02 -4.80 7.35
C ILE A 29 -0.26 -3.48 7.23
N ILE A 30 0.26 -3.21 6.02
CA ILE A 30 0.82 -1.91 5.65
C ILE A 30 -0.13 -1.25 4.66
N LEU A 31 -0.76 -0.15 5.07
CA LEU A 31 -1.63 0.65 4.21
C LEU A 31 -0.81 1.71 3.47
N ILE A 32 -0.88 1.67 2.14
CA ILE A 32 -0.21 2.61 1.25
C ILE A 32 -1.28 3.46 0.56
N LEU A 33 -1.39 4.73 0.96
CA LEU A 33 -2.32 5.68 0.36
C LEU A 33 -1.64 6.40 -0.81
N SER A 34 -1.86 5.91 -2.04
CA SER A 34 -1.26 6.52 -3.25
C SER A 34 -1.66 7.98 -3.45
N ALA A 35 -2.83 8.37 -2.93
CA ALA A 35 -3.31 9.75 -2.99
C ALA A 35 -2.41 10.77 -2.27
N LEU A 36 -1.50 10.33 -1.40
CA LEU A 36 -0.50 11.16 -0.73
C LEU A 36 0.79 11.33 -1.56
N ILE A 37 0.96 10.54 -2.62
CA ILE A 37 2.10 10.66 -3.52
C ILE A 37 1.86 11.84 -4.47
N ASP A 38 2.64 12.91 -4.31
CA ASP A 38 2.55 14.10 -5.14
C ASP A 38 3.89 14.45 -5.78
N SER A 39 3.99 14.20 -7.08
CA SER A 39 5.22 14.49 -7.85
C SER A 39 5.57 15.97 -7.97
N ARG A 40 4.69 16.88 -7.48
CA ARG A 40 4.99 18.31 -7.38
C ARG A 40 5.77 18.66 -6.11
N ILE A 41 5.65 17.79 -5.08
CA ILE A 41 6.33 17.96 -3.79
C ILE A 41 7.71 17.30 -3.83
N ALA A 42 7.77 16.06 -4.34
CA ALA A 42 9.03 15.33 -4.45
C ALA A 42 9.04 14.40 -5.68
N PRO A 43 10.22 14.08 -6.23
CA PRO A 43 10.37 13.04 -7.26
C PRO A 43 9.81 11.69 -6.80
N LEU A 44 9.28 10.90 -7.73
CA LEU A 44 8.64 9.61 -7.40
C LEU A 44 9.60 8.59 -6.79
N GLU A 45 10.86 8.62 -7.17
CA GLU A 45 11.93 7.81 -6.61
C GLU A 45 12.16 8.08 -5.11
N PHE A 46 11.91 9.31 -4.66
CA PHE A 46 11.97 9.66 -3.23
C PHE A 46 10.88 8.93 -2.43
N TYR A 47 9.67 8.87 -2.95
CA TYR A 47 8.59 8.12 -2.30
C TYR A 47 8.91 6.62 -2.21
N ALA A 48 9.50 6.05 -3.26
CA ALA A 48 9.94 4.65 -3.24
C ALA A 48 11.06 4.42 -2.20
N LEU A 49 12.02 5.35 -2.08
CA LEU A 49 13.07 5.30 -1.08
C LEU A 49 12.52 5.41 0.34
N VAL A 50 11.64 6.39 0.60
CA VAL A 50 10.99 6.57 1.91
C VAL A 50 10.22 5.33 2.31
N PHE A 51 9.53 4.68 1.36
CA PHE A 51 8.85 3.42 1.62
C PHE A 51 9.83 2.31 2.03
N ALA A 52 10.96 2.18 1.33
CA ALA A 52 11.99 1.21 1.69
C ALA A 52 12.62 1.49 3.07
N MET A 53 12.88 2.77 3.39
CA MET A 53 13.35 3.18 4.72
C MET A 53 12.34 2.82 5.81
N TYR A 54 11.06 3.08 5.57
CA TYR A 54 9.99 2.70 6.49
C TYR A 54 9.97 1.18 6.73
N LEU A 55 10.04 0.38 5.66
CA LEU A 55 10.12 -1.07 5.81
C LEU A 55 11.35 -1.52 6.62
N ASN A 56 12.49 -0.86 6.41
CA ASN A 56 13.71 -1.18 7.17
C ASN A 56 13.58 -0.83 8.66
N ILE A 57 12.73 0.12 9.03
CA ILE A 57 12.45 0.48 10.42
C ILE A 57 11.50 -0.52 11.07
N ILE A 58 10.42 -0.90 10.35
CA ILE A 58 9.37 -1.75 10.92
C ILE A 58 9.71 -3.24 10.89
N PHE A 59 10.61 -3.66 10.00
CA PHE A 59 11.04 -5.04 9.95
C PHE A 59 12.17 -5.29 10.94
N ASP A 60 11.92 -6.08 11.95
CA ASP A 60 12.98 -6.68 12.73
C ASP A 60 13.82 -7.60 11.82
N ARG A 61 15.12 -7.35 11.77
CA ARG A 61 16.07 -8.14 10.96
C ARG A 61 16.21 -9.58 11.42
N HIS A 62 15.88 -9.85 12.68
CA HIS A 62 15.94 -11.16 13.29
C HIS A 62 14.62 -11.93 13.23
N SER A 63 13.52 -11.26 12.92
CA SER A 63 12.21 -11.86 12.72
C SER A 63 12.02 -12.32 11.27
N LEU A 64 11.35 -13.45 11.08
CA LEU A 64 10.89 -13.93 9.77
C LEU A 64 9.46 -13.44 9.45
N GLU A 65 8.93 -12.50 10.24
CA GLU A 65 7.58 -11.98 10.02
C GLU A 65 7.46 -11.34 8.65
N ASP A 66 6.47 -11.77 7.89
CA ASP A 66 6.07 -11.19 6.63
C ASP A 66 4.83 -10.28 6.81
N VAL A 67 4.63 -9.37 5.89
CA VAL A 67 3.54 -8.39 5.92
C VAL A 67 2.65 -8.51 4.70
N VAL A 68 1.45 -7.96 4.82
CA VAL A 68 0.50 -7.77 3.72
C VAL A 68 0.45 -6.28 3.40
N GLY A 69 0.71 -5.94 2.13
CA GLY A 69 0.54 -4.59 1.62
C GLY A 69 -0.88 -4.35 1.14
N VAL A 70 -1.44 -3.18 1.40
CA VAL A 70 -2.71 -2.71 0.84
C VAL A 70 -2.46 -1.37 0.17
N GLY A 71 -2.43 -1.35 -1.15
CA GLY A 71 -2.22 -0.16 -1.98
C GLY A 71 -3.55 0.45 -2.41
N ASP A 72 -3.99 1.51 -1.75
CA ASP A 72 -5.18 2.26 -2.15
C ASP A 72 -4.84 3.26 -3.25
N VAL A 73 -5.39 3.04 -4.45
CA VAL A 73 -5.16 3.89 -5.62
C VAL A 73 -6.30 4.85 -5.92
N ARG A 74 -7.24 5.04 -5.00
CA ARG A 74 -8.30 6.04 -5.13
C ARG A 74 -7.71 7.44 -5.21
N LYS A 75 -8.43 8.33 -5.88
CA LYS A 75 -8.04 9.75 -6.01
C LYS A 75 -7.91 10.44 -4.65
N GLY A 76 -7.06 11.43 -4.60
CA GLY A 76 -6.87 12.31 -3.45
C GLY A 76 -6.17 13.59 -3.87
N LYS A 77 -5.62 14.34 -2.91
CA LYS A 77 -4.96 15.63 -3.18
C LYS A 77 -3.71 15.49 -4.07
N GLY A 78 -2.92 14.43 -3.92
CA GLY A 78 -1.68 14.18 -4.65
C GLY A 78 -1.87 13.32 -5.89
N TRP A 79 -2.03 12.03 -5.72
CA TRP A 79 -2.15 11.05 -6.80
C TRP A 79 -3.53 11.10 -7.47
N ARG A 80 -3.62 11.76 -8.60
CA ARG A 80 -4.87 11.89 -9.38
C ARG A 80 -4.88 10.89 -10.54
N ASN A 81 -4.93 9.57 -10.26
CA ASN A 81 -4.85 8.56 -11.31
C ASN A 81 -3.65 8.83 -12.24
N ALA A 82 -2.46 8.67 -11.71
CA ALA A 82 -1.24 8.99 -12.43
C ALA A 82 -1.21 8.32 -13.81
N SER A 83 -0.76 9.08 -14.80
CA SER A 83 -0.61 8.57 -16.16
C SER A 83 0.40 7.39 -16.18
N PRO A 84 0.32 6.48 -17.17
CA PRO A 84 1.31 5.41 -17.35
C PRO A 84 2.76 5.91 -17.33
N ALA A 85 3.00 7.09 -17.90
CA ALA A 85 4.32 7.71 -17.89
C ALA A 85 4.88 8.00 -16.49
N LYS A 86 4.02 8.15 -15.47
CA LYS A 86 4.42 8.34 -14.07
C LYS A 86 4.38 7.04 -13.27
N ILE A 87 3.38 6.18 -13.51
CA ILE A 87 3.22 4.92 -12.79
C ILE A 87 4.38 3.98 -13.07
N ILE A 88 4.75 3.80 -14.33
CA ILE A 88 5.77 2.82 -14.74
C ILE A 88 7.14 3.13 -14.13
N PRO A 89 7.69 4.34 -14.21
CA PRO A 89 8.94 4.68 -13.52
C PRO A 89 8.84 4.48 -12.01
N PHE A 90 7.74 4.92 -11.37
CA PHE A 90 7.53 4.75 -9.94
C PHE A 90 7.59 3.28 -9.52
N VAL A 91 6.84 2.39 -10.21
CA VAL A 91 6.85 0.95 -9.92
C VAL A 91 8.24 0.35 -10.11
N LYS A 92 8.98 0.77 -11.14
CA LYS A 92 10.38 0.32 -11.32
C LYS A 92 11.28 0.70 -10.16
N HIS A 93 11.17 1.93 -9.65
CA HIS A 93 11.93 2.37 -8.47
C HIS A 93 11.51 1.58 -7.23
N LEU A 94 10.20 1.41 -7.03
CA LEU A 94 9.66 0.66 -5.89
C LEU A 94 10.18 -0.79 -5.89
N VAL A 95 10.10 -1.49 -7.01
CA VAL A 95 10.57 -2.88 -7.13
C VAL A 95 12.05 -3.01 -6.82
N ARG A 96 12.89 -2.08 -7.33
CA ARG A 96 14.33 -2.07 -7.00
C ARG A 96 14.59 -1.92 -5.50
N GLN A 97 13.81 -1.09 -4.82
CA GLN A 97 13.94 -0.94 -3.37
C GLN A 97 13.44 -2.19 -2.64
N MET A 98 12.36 -2.81 -3.13
CA MET A 98 11.81 -4.03 -2.55
C MET A 98 12.72 -5.26 -2.71
N ASP A 99 13.61 -5.27 -3.69
CA ASP A 99 14.64 -6.33 -3.84
C ASP A 99 15.57 -6.43 -2.60
N GLN A 100 15.63 -5.41 -1.74
CA GLN A 100 16.36 -5.44 -0.47
C GLN A 100 15.62 -6.21 0.63
N PHE A 101 14.34 -6.50 0.44
CA PHE A 101 13.47 -7.19 1.40
C PHE A 101 12.86 -8.45 0.76
N PRO A 102 13.70 -9.43 0.35
CA PRO A 102 13.20 -10.63 -0.30
C PRO A 102 12.26 -11.37 0.65
N GLU A 103 11.10 -11.77 0.11
CA GLU A 103 10.12 -12.61 0.81
C GLU A 103 9.40 -11.98 2.02
N ARG A 104 9.68 -10.70 2.36
CA ARG A 104 9.02 -10.01 3.49
C ARG A 104 7.61 -9.49 3.13
N MET A 105 7.31 -9.28 1.86
CA MET A 105 5.97 -8.95 1.37
C MET A 105 5.26 -10.24 0.94
N ASN A 106 4.28 -10.67 1.72
CA ASN A 106 3.50 -11.88 1.40
C ASN A 106 2.60 -11.65 0.19
N THR A 107 1.72 -10.65 0.30
CA THR A 107 0.79 -10.25 -0.76
C THR A 107 0.65 -8.73 -0.78
N LEU A 108 0.51 -8.18 -1.96
CA LEU A 108 0.18 -6.76 -2.17
C LEU A 108 -1.18 -6.67 -2.84
N TYR A 109 -2.20 -6.29 -2.09
CA TYR A 109 -3.52 -5.98 -2.60
C TYR A 109 -3.54 -4.55 -3.15
N VAL A 110 -3.84 -4.39 -4.44
CA VAL A 110 -3.93 -3.07 -5.09
C VAL A 110 -5.39 -2.78 -5.42
N LEU A 111 -5.92 -1.71 -4.86
CA LEU A 111 -7.37 -1.45 -4.90
C LEU A 111 -7.76 0.03 -4.77
N PRO A 112 -8.94 0.39 -5.26
CA PRO A 112 -9.65 -0.21 -6.37
C PRO A 112 -9.04 0.27 -7.69
N VAL A 113 -8.68 -0.66 -8.56
CA VAL A 113 -8.05 -0.32 -9.84
C VAL A 113 -9.11 -0.16 -10.93
N PRO A 114 -9.16 0.97 -11.67
CA PRO A 114 -10.09 1.14 -12.77
C PRO A 114 -9.82 0.10 -13.86
N SER A 115 -10.89 -0.44 -14.47
CA SER A 115 -10.76 -1.44 -15.55
C SER A 115 -9.94 -0.95 -16.75
N LEU A 116 -9.93 0.36 -17.00
CA LEU A 116 -9.06 0.99 -18.01
C LEU A 116 -7.55 0.79 -17.74
N ALA A 117 -7.17 0.52 -16.49
CA ALA A 117 -5.77 0.27 -16.13
C ALA A 117 -5.30 -1.16 -16.42
N LYS A 118 -6.14 -2.05 -16.97
CA LYS A 118 -5.75 -3.42 -17.34
C LYS A 118 -4.56 -3.46 -18.30
N GLY A 119 -4.54 -2.57 -19.29
CA GLY A 119 -3.41 -2.46 -20.23
C GLY A 119 -2.11 -2.03 -19.54
N ILE A 120 -2.21 -1.11 -18.57
CA ILE A 120 -1.04 -0.66 -17.78
C ILE A 120 -0.50 -1.81 -16.97
N TRP A 121 -1.37 -2.56 -16.29
CA TRP A 121 -0.96 -3.73 -15.51
C TRP A 121 -0.30 -4.79 -16.39
N HIS A 122 -0.90 -5.09 -17.54
CA HIS A 122 -0.33 -6.04 -18.50
C HIS A 122 1.08 -5.63 -18.93
N PHE A 123 1.32 -4.34 -19.13
CA PHE A 123 2.64 -3.81 -19.45
C PHE A 123 3.60 -3.90 -18.25
N ILE A 124 3.15 -3.49 -17.05
CA ILE A 124 3.96 -3.49 -15.82
C ILE A 124 4.45 -4.90 -15.48
N ARG A 125 3.57 -5.88 -15.51
CA ARG A 125 3.91 -7.27 -15.17
C ARG A 125 5.00 -7.85 -16.07
N GLY A 126 5.16 -7.32 -17.30
CA GLY A 126 6.16 -7.80 -18.24
C GLY A 126 7.61 -7.52 -17.85
N PHE A 127 7.86 -6.58 -16.92
CA PHE A 127 9.20 -6.29 -16.40
C PHE A 127 9.37 -6.64 -14.92
N LEU A 128 8.34 -7.19 -14.28
CA LEU A 128 8.43 -7.71 -12.92
C LEU A 128 8.90 -9.17 -12.95
N LYS A 129 9.60 -9.56 -11.87
CA LYS A 129 9.90 -10.98 -11.64
C LYS A 129 8.58 -11.75 -11.43
N ALA A 130 8.49 -12.99 -11.91
CA ALA A 130 7.30 -13.83 -11.74
C ALA A 130 6.88 -13.92 -10.26
N SER A 131 7.84 -14.12 -9.35
CA SER A 131 7.59 -14.16 -7.90
C SER A 131 6.99 -12.88 -7.32
N VAL A 132 7.20 -11.73 -7.95
CA VAL A 132 6.56 -10.46 -7.57
C VAL A 132 5.15 -10.40 -8.13
N VAL A 133 4.97 -10.80 -9.40
CA VAL A 133 3.65 -10.81 -10.06
C VAL A 133 2.68 -11.71 -9.32
N ASP A 134 3.13 -12.87 -8.88
CA ASP A 134 2.31 -13.87 -8.16
C ASP A 134 1.86 -13.39 -6.77
N ARG A 135 2.52 -12.36 -6.23
CA ARG A 135 2.17 -11.74 -4.94
C ARG A 135 1.27 -10.50 -5.07
N VAL A 136 1.00 -10.04 -6.29
CA VAL A 136 0.15 -8.86 -6.51
C VAL A 136 -1.26 -9.29 -6.85
N ASP A 137 -2.20 -8.95 -5.99
CA ASP A 137 -3.63 -9.17 -6.19
C ASP A 137 -4.34 -7.85 -6.50
N ILE A 138 -5.01 -7.77 -7.66
CA ILE A 138 -5.64 -6.54 -8.14
C ILE A 138 -7.15 -6.64 -8.03
N HIS A 139 -7.71 -5.79 -7.19
CA HIS A 139 -9.15 -5.64 -7.03
C HIS A 139 -9.69 -4.50 -7.90
N TRP A 140 -10.45 -4.87 -8.91
CA TRP A 140 -10.99 -3.91 -9.88
C TRP A 140 -12.18 -3.14 -9.30
N GLY A 141 -12.24 -1.83 -9.60
CA GLY A 141 -13.33 -0.99 -9.12
C GLY A 141 -13.16 0.48 -9.51
N SER A 142 -14.04 1.33 -9.00
CA SER A 142 -13.94 2.77 -9.19
C SER A 142 -12.89 3.36 -8.26
N SER A 143 -11.91 4.05 -8.84
CA SER A 143 -10.89 4.79 -8.08
C SER A 143 -11.26 6.25 -7.83
N SER A 144 -12.56 6.59 -7.82
CA SER A 144 -13.00 7.95 -7.48
C SER A 144 -12.72 8.28 -6.01
N LEU A 145 -12.68 9.58 -5.67
CA LEU A 145 -12.42 10.04 -4.30
C LEU A 145 -13.41 9.44 -3.29
N HIS A 146 -14.68 9.31 -3.68
CA HIS A 146 -15.76 8.87 -2.80
C HIS A 146 -16.14 7.38 -2.96
N SER A 147 -15.40 6.62 -3.78
CA SER A 147 -15.67 5.19 -3.88
C SER A 147 -15.23 4.49 -2.59
N SER A 148 -16.02 3.51 -2.16
CA SER A 148 -15.64 2.61 -1.06
C SER A 148 -14.66 1.54 -1.54
N ALA A 149 -13.95 0.95 -0.59
CA ALA A 149 -13.10 -0.21 -0.87
C ALA A 149 -13.96 -1.40 -1.37
N PRO A 150 -13.41 -2.24 -2.27
CA PRO A 150 -14.14 -3.40 -2.78
C PRO A 150 -14.50 -4.39 -1.66
N LYS A 151 -15.77 -4.84 -1.63
CA LYS A 151 -16.23 -5.82 -0.63
C LYS A 151 -15.54 -7.19 -0.74
N THR A 152 -14.94 -7.50 -1.88
CA THR A 152 -14.13 -8.72 -2.07
C THR A 152 -12.96 -8.82 -1.10
N LEU A 153 -12.50 -7.69 -0.56
CA LEU A 153 -11.46 -7.66 0.46
C LEU A 153 -11.89 -8.27 1.80
N LEU A 154 -13.19 -8.38 2.08
CA LEU A 154 -13.70 -9.05 3.27
C LEU A 154 -13.37 -10.56 3.30
N GLU A 155 -12.91 -11.13 2.20
CA GLU A 155 -12.34 -12.48 2.17
C GLU A 155 -11.01 -12.54 2.95
N PHE A 156 -10.21 -11.48 2.91
CA PHE A 156 -8.84 -11.42 3.45
C PHE A 156 -8.74 -10.59 4.73
N PHE A 157 -9.65 -9.65 4.94
CA PHE A 157 -9.64 -8.71 6.05
C PHE A 157 -10.98 -8.73 6.79
N ASP A 158 -10.92 -8.48 8.09
CA ASP A 158 -12.12 -8.32 8.91
C ASP A 158 -12.78 -6.95 8.66
N GLN A 159 -14.06 -6.82 9.03
CA GLN A 159 -14.78 -5.56 8.87
C GLN A 159 -14.10 -4.42 9.64
N SER A 160 -13.53 -4.71 10.82
CA SER A 160 -12.78 -3.72 11.61
C SER A 160 -11.56 -3.18 10.86
N ALA A 161 -10.79 -4.04 10.20
CA ALA A 161 -9.66 -3.63 9.35
C ALA A 161 -10.12 -2.77 8.17
N MET A 162 -11.24 -3.12 7.55
CA MET A 162 -11.81 -2.34 6.45
C MET A 162 -12.29 -0.95 6.92
N ASP A 163 -12.88 -0.88 8.11
CA ASP A 163 -13.32 0.38 8.71
C ASP A 163 -12.13 1.26 9.07
N ASP A 164 -11.01 0.67 9.52
CA ASP A 164 -9.75 1.38 9.76
C ASP A 164 -9.15 1.92 8.46
N PHE A 165 -9.17 1.17 7.36
CA PHE A 165 -8.73 1.67 6.06
C PHE A 165 -9.53 2.89 5.63
N GLU A 166 -10.85 2.85 5.77
CA GLU A 166 -11.71 3.98 5.42
C GLU A 166 -11.53 5.16 6.38
N ARG A 167 -11.33 4.91 7.67
CA ARG A 167 -11.07 5.95 8.67
C ARG A 167 -9.76 6.67 8.39
N ASN A 168 -8.67 5.92 8.21
CA ASN A 168 -7.35 6.47 7.90
C ASN A 168 -7.38 7.28 6.60
N ARG A 169 -8.10 6.79 5.60
CA ARG A 169 -8.29 7.53 4.37
C ARG A 169 -9.04 8.85 4.60
N ARG A 170 -10.14 8.84 5.37
CA ARG A 170 -10.95 10.05 5.63
C ARG A 170 -10.18 11.10 6.40
N SER A 171 -9.39 10.70 7.41
CA SER A 171 -8.56 11.63 8.18
C SER A 171 -7.57 12.40 7.32
N GLU A 172 -7.13 11.82 6.18
CA GLU A 172 -6.19 12.47 5.27
C GLU A 172 -6.86 13.36 4.21
N PHE A 173 -8.14 13.13 3.86
CA PHE A 173 -8.79 13.75 2.72
C PHE A 173 -10.09 14.49 3.04
N CYS A 174 -10.61 14.38 4.22
CA CYS A 174 -11.72 15.15 4.75
C CYS A 174 -11.27 16.02 5.91
#